data_4a912861034533f108a12fbc77a3bf24
#
_entry.id   4a912861034533f108a12fbc77a3bf24
#
_cell.length_a   1.000
_cell.length_b   1.000
_cell.length_c   1.000
_cell.angle_alpha   90.00
_cell.angle_beta   90.00
_cell.angle_gamma   90.00
#
_symmetry.space_group_name_H-M   'P 1'
#
loop_
_entity.id
_entity.type
_entity.pdbx_description
1 polymer ?
#
loop_
_entity_poly.entity_id
_entity_poly.type
_entity_poly.pdbx_seq_one_letter_code
_entity_poly.pdbx_strand_id
1 'polypeptide(L)'
;MQLNISRQAANYLKYLLPFLICIFGDISFYTFWRNDLGPHISPVIFTLFGIGVGITFFRILFAGYKGKFQYDRKIPSVTGKPQRYTYAYLILIPLLAYWYFELSGVFQSLPIDFDTDPFKTRSDVIPNVMSYVKKTVNGEFPYQPIRGKEWTYELMPTYLTMTWLPYIPAELLHADYRWVPVIALTICILVYYRQSIPLKSNPLFFWLAFIAPILFLYLQTRFNIDDFKLTVEGLVTAYYLLLAFALGKKKYTWIVLMVLLCLLSRFSLLFWLPLLVLVVWQEYSIRYVYKGILAIAAGMVLLYGIFMIKDPNIFINAVRYYSSATVGEWTIADWLKEQGGQHPFSLSRGTGWAIWFYDYLDGTLEEKIAILKKVQLIIVSATTLVLCWHYWRHRMHTNGWLYALGSLKISLVVFYAFIQIPYAYLYILPVFLNLPMLIYGLKILNGELQPVSATKPAHHQ
;
A
#
# COMPACT_ATOMS: atom_id res chain seq x y z
N MET A 1 -10.28 -42.22 13.27
CA MET A 1 -10.71 -40.79 13.34
C MET A 1 -9.59 -39.84 13.74
N GLN A 2 -8.81 -40.10 14.78
CA GLN A 2 -7.68 -39.25 15.22
C GLN A 2 -6.56 -39.04 14.18
N LEU A 3 -6.21 -40.08 13.40
CA LEU A 3 -5.17 -39.98 12.34
C LEU A 3 -5.54 -39.04 11.17
N ASN A 4 -6.84 -38.92 10.85
CA ASN A 4 -7.30 -38.00 9.80
C ASN A 4 -7.29 -36.54 10.24
N ILE A 5 -7.58 -36.25 11.49
CA ILE A 5 -7.55 -34.91 12.06
C ILE A 5 -6.11 -34.39 12.09
N SER A 6 -5.12 -35.24 12.45
CA SER A 6 -3.72 -34.87 12.47
C SER A 6 -3.15 -34.55 11.08
N ARG A 7 -3.51 -35.32 10.06
CA ARG A 7 -3.09 -35.07 8.65
C ARG A 7 -3.70 -33.79 8.08
N GLN A 8 -4.94 -33.53 8.42
CA GLN A 8 -5.64 -32.32 7.94
C GLN A 8 -5.05 -31.06 8.61
N ALA A 9 -4.83 -31.10 9.92
CA ALA A 9 -4.15 -30.03 10.66
C ALA A 9 -2.74 -29.76 10.12
N ALA A 10 -1.96 -30.81 9.84
CA ALA A 10 -0.64 -30.70 9.24
C ALA A 10 -0.67 -30.06 7.84
N ASN A 11 -1.70 -30.36 7.03
CA ASN A 11 -1.87 -29.72 5.72
C ASN A 11 -2.16 -28.22 5.84
N TYR A 12 -3.02 -27.80 6.78
CA TYR A 12 -3.26 -26.38 7.00
C TYR A 12 -1.99 -25.66 7.46
N LEU A 13 -1.30 -26.23 8.44
CA LEU A 13 -0.08 -25.66 9.01
C LEU A 13 1.03 -25.47 7.96
N LYS A 14 1.18 -26.39 7.02
CA LYS A 14 2.13 -26.33 5.90
C LYS A 14 1.98 -25.07 5.04
N TYR A 15 0.78 -24.52 4.91
CA TYR A 15 0.51 -23.32 4.11
C TYR A 15 0.38 -22.07 4.96
N LEU A 16 -0.31 -22.19 6.10
CA LEU A 16 -0.56 -21.08 7.02
C LEU A 16 0.71 -20.57 7.69
N LEU A 17 1.55 -21.47 8.21
CA LEU A 17 2.73 -21.09 8.99
C LEU A 17 3.73 -20.26 8.18
N PRO A 18 4.19 -20.67 6.97
CA PRO A 18 5.08 -19.84 6.17
C PRO A 18 4.46 -18.49 5.80
N PHE A 19 3.15 -18.44 5.56
CA PHE A 19 2.44 -17.21 5.24
C PHE A 19 2.42 -16.24 6.43
N LEU A 20 2.11 -16.74 7.64
CA LEU A 20 2.15 -15.93 8.85
C LEU A 20 3.57 -15.49 9.22
N ILE A 21 4.57 -16.33 9.03
CA ILE A 21 5.99 -15.96 9.23
C ILE A 21 6.36 -14.80 8.31
N CYS A 22 5.99 -14.85 7.04
CA CYS A 22 6.30 -13.78 6.10
C CYS A 22 5.54 -12.49 6.47
N ILE A 23 4.25 -12.56 6.81
CA ILE A 23 3.46 -11.39 7.24
C ILE A 23 4.05 -10.79 8.52
N PHE A 24 4.31 -11.63 9.52
CA PHE A 24 4.87 -11.18 10.79
C PHE A 24 6.27 -10.60 10.60
N GLY A 25 7.11 -11.24 9.79
CA GLY A 25 8.44 -10.75 9.45
C GLY A 25 8.39 -9.39 8.75
N ASP A 26 7.51 -9.20 7.76
CA ASP A 26 7.35 -7.95 7.02
C ASP A 26 6.88 -6.80 7.95
N ILE A 27 5.88 -7.06 8.80
CA ILE A 27 5.37 -6.08 9.77
C ILE A 27 6.43 -5.77 10.86
N SER A 28 7.03 -6.81 11.45
CA SER A 28 8.00 -6.63 12.52
C SER A 28 9.27 -5.94 12.06
N PHE A 29 9.73 -6.28 10.84
CA PHE A 29 10.87 -5.61 10.25
C PHE A 29 10.58 -4.12 10.05
N TYR A 30 9.44 -3.77 9.43
CA TYR A 30 9.05 -2.38 9.24
C TYR A 30 8.93 -1.63 10.56
N THR A 31 8.37 -2.27 11.58
CA THR A 31 8.06 -1.64 12.87
C THR A 31 9.30 -1.46 13.75
N PHE A 32 10.15 -2.48 13.86
CA PHE A 32 11.20 -2.52 14.89
C PHE A 32 12.61 -2.43 14.32
N TRP A 33 12.91 -3.08 13.18
CA TRP A 33 14.28 -3.36 12.78
C TRP A 33 14.77 -2.60 11.55
N ARG A 34 13.92 -1.80 10.91
CA ARG A 34 14.30 -1.11 9.67
C ARG A 34 15.53 -0.20 9.81
N ASN A 35 15.70 0.39 11.00
CA ASN A 35 16.83 1.27 11.28
C ASN A 35 18.03 0.56 11.94
N ASP A 36 17.78 -0.58 12.59
CA ASP A 36 18.77 -1.23 13.47
C ASP A 36 19.69 -2.20 12.73
N LEU A 37 19.20 -2.79 11.62
CA LEU A 37 19.99 -3.77 10.83
C LEU A 37 20.97 -3.10 9.86
N GLY A 38 20.97 -1.78 9.83
CA GLY A 38 21.83 -0.99 8.95
C GLY A 38 21.35 -0.92 7.50
N PRO A 39 21.91 0.04 6.75
CA PRO A 39 21.37 0.45 5.45
C PRO A 39 21.51 -0.59 4.34
N HIS A 40 22.44 -1.54 4.46
CA HIS A 40 22.68 -2.59 3.46
C HIS A 40 21.84 -3.85 3.69
N ILE A 41 21.58 -4.22 4.96
CA ILE A 41 20.82 -5.44 5.29
C ILE A 41 19.32 -5.16 5.21
N SER A 42 18.90 -3.99 5.65
CA SER A 42 17.48 -3.60 5.71
C SER A 42 16.73 -3.76 4.36
N PRO A 43 17.27 -3.32 3.20
CA PRO A 43 16.61 -3.51 1.91
C PRO A 43 16.43 -4.98 1.52
N VAL A 44 17.40 -5.82 1.86
CA VAL A 44 17.36 -7.28 1.56
C VAL A 44 16.22 -7.92 2.35
N ILE A 45 16.18 -7.69 3.66
CA ILE A 45 15.17 -8.27 4.56
C ILE A 45 13.77 -7.80 4.18
N PHE A 46 13.59 -6.49 3.94
CA PHE A 46 12.31 -5.94 3.47
C PHE A 46 11.83 -6.63 2.19
N THR A 47 12.72 -6.73 1.19
CA THR A 47 12.39 -7.35 -0.10
C THR A 47 12.03 -8.82 0.06
N LEU A 48 12.80 -9.58 0.86
CA LEU A 48 12.57 -11.00 1.10
C LEU A 48 11.21 -11.26 1.77
N PHE A 49 10.89 -10.58 2.87
CA PHE A 49 9.61 -10.78 3.55
C PHE A 49 8.44 -10.29 2.71
N GLY A 50 8.54 -9.11 2.10
CA GLY A 50 7.48 -8.55 1.28
C GLY A 50 7.15 -9.41 0.05
N ILE A 51 8.14 -9.92 -0.68
CA ILE A 51 7.94 -10.89 -1.78
C ILE A 51 7.47 -12.24 -1.21
N GLY A 52 8.02 -12.67 -0.08
CA GLY A 52 7.63 -13.90 0.62
C GLY A 52 6.14 -13.96 0.95
N VAL A 53 5.54 -12.85 1.38
CA VAL A 53 4.08 -12.75 1.58
C VAL A 53 3.34 -13.03 0.27
N GLY A 54 3.75 -12.42 -0.85
CA GLY A 54 3.12 -12.65 -2.15
C GLY A 54 3.23 -14.10 -2.62
N ILE A 55 4.43 -14.69 -2.53
CA ILE A 55 4.68 -16.08 -2.94
C ILE A 55 3.89 -17.06 -2.08
N THR A 56 3.88 -16.89 -0.76
CA THR A 56 3.15 -17.78 0.15
C THR A 56 1.65 -17.64 -0.03
N PHE A 57 1.14 -16.45 -0.33
CA PHE A 57 -0.25 -16.23 -0.71
C PHE A 57 -0.59 -16.97 -2.01
N PHE A 58 0.26 -16.93 -3.04
CA PHE A 58 0.05 -17.71 -4.27
C PHE A 58 0.02 -19.23 -3.99
N ARG A 59 0.89 -19.73 -3.10
CA ARG A 59 0.85 -21.15 -2.70
C ARG A 59 -0.49 -21.52 -2.07
N ILE A 60 -1.06 -20.67 -1.20
CA ILE A 60 -2.40 -20.86 -0.63
C ILE A 60 -3.46 -20.82 -1.73
N LEU A 61 -3.39 -19.85 -2.64
CA LEU A 61 -4.34 -19.67 -3.73
C LEU A 61 -4.39 -20.89 -4.65
N PHE A 62 -3.24 -21.38 -5.12
CA PHE A 62 -3.17 -22.57 -5.98
C PHE A 62 -3.55 -23.86 -5.26
N ALA A 63 -3.23 -23.98 -3.97
CA ALA A 63 -3.65 -25.16 -3.19
C ALA A 63 -5.16 -25.17 -2.96
N GLY A 64 -5.76 -24.00 -2.70
CA GLY A 64 -7.21 -23.85 -2.58
C GLY A 64 -7.94 -24.21 -3.86
N TYR A 65 -7.42 -23.74 -5.01
CA TYR A 65 -7.99 -24.11 -6.32
C TYR A 65 -7.95 -25.62 -6.60
N LYS A 66 -6.88 -26.31 -6.18
CA LYS A 66 -6.77 -27.78 -6.30
C LYS A 66 -7.64 -28.54 -5.30
N GLY A 67 -8.54 -27.89 -4.57
CA GLY A 67 -9.43 -28.50 -3.61
C GLY A 67 -8.77 -29.05 -2.34
N LYS A 68 -7.49 -28.66 -2.06
CA LYS A 68 -6.76 -29.18 -0.90
C LYS A 68 -7.34 -28.78 0.45
N PHE A 69 -8.20 -27.77 0.48
CA PHE A 69 -8.89 -27.24 1.65
C PHE A 69 -10.40 -27.49 1.62
N GLN A 70 -10.88 -28.45 0.79
CA GLN A 70 -12.29 -28.84 0.84
C GLN A 70 -12.56 -29.51 2.20
N TYR A 71 -13.32 -28.82 2.99
CA TYR A 71 -13.89 -29.36 4.22
C TYR A 71 -14.95 -30.38 3.79
N ASP A 72 -14.81 -31.61 4.28
CA ASP A 72 -15.89 -32.58 4.14
C ASP A 72 -17.07 -32.02 4.94
N ARG A 73 -18.07 -31.43 4.26
CA ARG A 73 -19.23 -30.76 4.87
C ARG A 73 -20.09 -31.70 5.72
N LYS A 74 -19.67 -32.98 5.87
CA LYS A 74 -20.29 -33.97 6.77
C LYS A 74 -19.87 -33.82 8.23
N ILE A 75 -18.89 -32.96 8.57
CA ILE A 75 -18.72 -32.61 9.99
C ILE A 75 -19.90 -31.69 10.32
N PRO A 76 -20.80 -32.11 11.22
CA PRO A 76 -21.95 -31.29 11.56
C PRO A 76 -21.44 -29.88 11.90
N SER A 77 -21.97 -28.89 11.20
CA SER A 77 -21.78 -27.51 11.59
C SER A 77 -22.00 -27.51 13.08
N VAL A 78 -20.93 -27.20 13.85
CA VAL A 78 -21.12 -26.95 15.28
C VAL A 78 -22.18 -25.86 15.28
N THR A 79 -23.42 -26.29 15.53
CA THR A 79 -24.62 -25.45 15.61
C THR A 79 -24.55 -24.57 16.85
N GLY A 80 -23.35 -24.14 17.19
CA GLY A 80 -23.06 -23.08 18.13
C GLY A 80 -23.38 -21.73 17.45
N LYS A 81 -24.49 -21.18 17.87
CA LYS A 81 -25.08 -19.91 17.46
C LYS A 81 -24.00 -18.93 17.00
N PRO A 82 -24.09 -18.37 15.75
CA PRO A 82 -23.14 -17.36 15.24
C PRO A 82 -23.08 -16.07 16.10
N GLN A 83 -23.92 -15.98 17.12
CA GLN A 83 -24.00 -14.87 18.05
C GLN A 83 -22.76 -14.64 18.93
N ARG A 84 -21.97 -15.67 19.27
CA ARG A 84 -20.85 -15.52 20.23
C ARG A 84 -19.78 -14.52 19.80
N TYR A 85 -19.51 -14.37 18.50
CA TYR A 85 -18.45 -13.49 18.01
C TYR A 85 -18.93 -12.08 17.65
N THR A 86 -20.25 -11.82 17.71
CA THR A 86 -20.78 -10.47 17.43
C THR A 86 -20.31 -9.47 18.49
N TYR A 87 -20.18 -9.91 19.74
CA TYR A 87 -19.67 -9.07 20.83
C TYR A 87 -18.20 -8.64 20.63
N ALA A 88 -17.39 -9.41 19.90
CA ALA A 88 -16.02 -9.01 19.59
C ALA A 88 -15.98 -7.67 18.84
N TYR A 89 -16.95 -7.40 17.95
CA TYR A 89 -17.00 -6.14 17.22
C TYR A 89 -17.37 -4.94 18.11
N LEU A 90 -18.04 -5.15 19.26
CA LEU A 90 -18.29 -4.06 20.21
C LEU A 90 -16.99 -3.57 20.86
N ILE A 91 -15.97 -4.44 20.96
CA ILE A 91 -14.63 -4.07 21.48
C ILE A 91 -13.93 -3.11 20.53
N LEU A 92 -14.28 -3.09 19.23
CA LEU A 92 -13.65 -2.17 18.27
C LEU A 92 -13.98 -0.71 18.58
N ILE A 93 -15.14 -0.42 19.13
CA ILE A 93 -15.55 0.96 19.45
C ILE A 93 -14.59 1.60 20.45
N PRO A 94 -14.37 1.02 21.65
CA PRO A 94 -13.42 1.59 22.61
C PRO A 94 -11.96 1.55 22.09
N LEU A 95 -11.57 0.54 21.30
CA LEU A 95 -10.22 0.48 20.74
C LEU A 95 -9.98 1.59 19.69
N LEU A 96 -10.93 1.83 18.82
CA LEU A 96 -10.85 2.95 17.87
C LEU A 96 -10.91 4.29 18.60
N ALA A 97 -11.79 4.44 19.61
CA ALA A 97 -11.86 5.64 20.42
C ALA A 97 -10.54 5.93 21.14
N TYR A 98 -9.92 4.90 21.72
CA TYR A 98 -8.58 5.02 22.32
C TYR A 98 -7.53 5.44 21.29
N TRP A 99 -7.53 4.83 20.11
CA TRP A 99 -6.60 5.20 19.04
C TRP A 99 -6.78 6.65 18.59
N TYR A 100 -8.02 7.11 18.43
CA TYR A 100 -8.32 8.51 18.12
C TYR A 100 -7.87 9.47 19.24
N PHE A 101 -8.04 9.06 20.49
CA PHE A 101 -7.59 9.84 21.65
C PHE A 101 -6.07 10.00 21.66
N GLU A 102 -5.31 8.90 21.49
CA GLU A 102 -3.85 8.92 21.38
C GLU A 102 -3.37 9.84 20.23
N LEU A 103 -3.94 9.68 19.03
CA LEU A 103 -3.60 10.52 17.89
C LEU A 103 -3.95 11.99 18.13
N SER A 104 -5.05 12.30 18.80
CA SER A 104 -5.42 13.67 19.15
C SER A 104 -4.37 14.33 20.03
N GLY A 105 -3.89 13.62 21.05
CA GLY A 105 -2.80 14.12 21.90
C GLY A 105 -1.52 14.38 21.10
N VAL A 106 -1.18 13.47 20.17
CA VAL A 106 0.00 13.64 19.30
C VAL A 106 -0.16 14.84 18.39
N PHE A 107 -1.32 15.05 17.78
CA PHE A 107 -1.56 16.16 16.86
C PHE A 107 -1.55 17.52 17.58
N GLN A 108 -2.11 17.57 18.78
CA GLN A 108 -2.08 18.76 19.62
C GLN A 108 -0.66 19.10 20.11
N SER A 109 0.18 18.10 20.38
CA SER A 109 1.56 18.30 20.82
C SER A 109 2.48 18.87 19.72
N LEU A 110 2.11 18.73 18.46
CA LEU A 110 2.83 19.30 17.33
C LEU A 110 1.82 19.93 16.35
N PRO A 111 1.38 21.17 16.61
CA PRO A 111 0.56 21.91 15.66
C PRO A 111 1.37 22.16 14.39
N ILE A 112 0.78 21.89 13.22
CA ILE A 112 1.40 22.15 11.92
C ILE A 112 0.68 23.34 11.30
N ASP A 113 1.41 24.42 11.11
CA ASP A 113 0.97 25.59 10.38
C ASP A 113 1.73 25.70 9.06
N PHE A 114 1.06 26.19 8.03
CA PHE A 114 1.64 26.39 6.70
C PHE A 114 2.85 27.35 6.71
N ASP A 115 2.76 28.42 7.49
CA ASP A 115 3.80 29.45 7.52
C ASP A 115 5.05 29.05 8.34
N THR A 116 4.93 28.06 9.23
CA THR A 116 6.06 27.61 10.08
C THR A 116 7.13 26.90 9.25
N ASP A 117 8.38 27.16 9.56
CA ASP A 117 9.52 26.51 8.92
C ASP A 117 9.41 24.97 9.03
N PRO A 118 9.43 24.24 7.90
CA PRO A 118 9.37 22.78 7.89
C PRO A 118 10.48 22.09 8.69
N PHE A 119 11.64 22.73 8.89
CA PHE A 119 12.68 22.19 9.77
C PHE A 119 12.24 22.15 11.23
N LYS A 120 11.43 23.11 11.70
CA LYS A 120 10.85 23.12 13.06
C LYS A 120 9.78 22.03 13.21
N THR A 121 8.97 21.80 12.19
CA THR A 121 7.90 20.77 12.18
C THR A 121 8.39 19.41 11.75
N ARG A 122 9.63 19.26 11.28
CA ARG A 122 10.27 18.05 10.76
C ARG A 122 9.60 17.45 9.53
N SER A 123 8.74 18.19 8.84
CA SER A 123 8.10 17.75 7.61
C SER A 123 7.55 18.92 6.82
N ASP A 124 7.78 18.90 5.52
CA ASP A 124 7.18 19.79 4.52
C ASP A 124 5.94 19.15 3.83
N VAL A 125 5.67 17.86 4.08
CA VAL A 125 4.63 17.10 3.38
C VAL A 125 3.24 17.68 3.66
N ILE A 126 2.88 17.92 4.92
CA ILE A 126 1.57 18.45 5.28
C ILE A 126 1.42 19.93 4.87
N PRO A 127 2.38 20.83 5.16
CA PRO A 127 2.34 22.19 4.64
C PRO A 127 2.26 22.28 3.12
N ASN A 128 2.95 21.38 2.41
CA ASN A 128 2.86 21.28 0.96
C ASN A 128 1.40 20.98 0.52
N VAL A 129 0.75 19.96 1.11
CA VAL A 129 -0.66 19.65 0.83
C VAL A 129 -1.58 20.83 1.20
N MET A 130 -1.35 21.50 2.33
CA MET A 130 -2.11 22.69 2.74
C MET A 130 -2.04 23.80 1.68
N SER A 131 -0.88 24.00 1.04
CA SER A 131 -0.75 25.00 -0.02
C SER A 131 -1.67 24.73 -1.21
N TYR A 132 -1.72 23.50 -1.71
CA TYR A 132 -2.62 23.15 -2.82
C TYR A 132 -4.08 23.40 -2.47
N VAL A 133 -4.47 22.97 -1.27
CA VAL A 133 -5.85 23.08 -0.81
C VAL A 133 -6.26 24.53 -0.59
N LYS A 134 -5.46 25.33 0.14
CA LYS A 134 -5.73 26.75 0.39
C LYS A 134 -5.84 27.54 -0.90
N LYS A 135 -4.91 27.36 -1.84
CA LYS A 135 -4.96 28.00 -3.16
C LYS A 135 -6.25 27.62 -3.90
N THR A 136 -6.61 26.32 -3.89
CA THR A 136 -7.82 25.85 -4.56
C THR A 136 -9.11 26.46 -3.94
N VAL A 137 -9.20 26.49 -2.62
CA VAL A 137 -10.35 27.06 -1.90
C VAL A 137 -10.47 28.56 -2.16
N ASN A 138 -9.35 29.28 -2.27
CA ASN A 138 -9.29 30.70 -2.60
C ASN A 138 -9.50 31.00 -4.10
N GLY A 139 -9.72 29.99 -4.94
CA GLY A 139 -9.86 30.16 -6.41
C GLY A 139 -8.56 30.41 -7.14
N GLU A 140 -7.41 30.24 -6.47
CA GLU A 140 -6.08 30.37 -7.03
C GLU A 140 -5.65 29.08 -7.73
N PHE A 141 -4.61 29.19 -8.59
CA PHE A 141 -4.06 28.04 -9.27
C PHE A 141 -3.17 27.22 -8.30
N PRO A 142 -3.50 25.94 -8.00
CA PRO A 142 -2.81 25.17 -6.95
C PRO A 142 -1.36 24.80 -7.30
N TYR A 143 -1.02 24.68 -8.59
CA TYR A 143 0.31 24.23 -9.06
C TYR A 143 1.30 25.39 -9.25
N GLN A 144 1.35 26.29 -8.29
CA GLN A 144 2.36 27.36 -8.21
C GLN A 144 3.41 27.01 -7.16
N PRO A 145 4.62 27.57 -7.28
CA PRO A 145 5.66 27.43 -6.25
C PRO A 145 5.14 27.71 -4.86
N ILE A 146 5.64 26.97 -3.89
CA ILE A 146 5.14 26.90 -2.51
C ILE A 146 6.18 27.46 -1.58
N ARG A 147 5.81 28.52 -0.85
CA ARG A 147 6.68 29.14 0.14
C ARG A 147 5.84 29.69 1.29
N GLY A 148 6.09 29.23 2.51
CA GLY A 148 5.60 29.85 3.74
C GLY A 148 6.45 31.04 4.18
N LYS A 149 5.97 31.87 5.10
CA LYS A 149 6.65 33.09 5.53
C LYS A 149 8.01 32.83 6.19
N GLU A 150 8.11 31.77 7.00
CA GLU A 150 9.33 31.40 7.71
C GLU A 150 10.20 30.40 6.92
N TRP A 151 9.79 29.98 5.70
CA TRP A 151 10.52 28.98 4.95
C TRP A 151 11.82 29.56 4.36
N THR A 152 12.90 28.80 4.51
CA THR A 152 14.22 29.13 3.95
C THR A 152 14.38 28.68 2.50
N TYR A 153 13.43 27.89 1.97
CA TYR A 153 13.44 27.35 0.61
C TYR A 153 12.04 27.39 -0.02
N GLU A 154 11.99 27.19 -1.31
CA GLU A 154 10.77 27.11 -2.10
C GLU A 154 10.58 25.69 -2.63
N LEU A 155 9.37 25.16 -2.49
CA LEU A 155 9.00 23.87 -3.05
C LEU A 155 8.27 24.04 -4.38
N MET A 156 8.63 23.21 -5.35
CA MET A 156 7.83 23.07 -6.57
C MET A 156 6.71 22.04 -6.39
N PRO A 157 5.54 22.30 -6.95
CA PRO A 157 4.40 21.41 -6.82
C PRO A 157 4.64 20.10 -7.58
N THR A 158 4.68 18.99 -6.84
CA THR A 158 4.95 17.65 -7.39
C THR A 158 3.83 16.65 -7.15
N TYR A 159 2.86 16.98 -6.29
CA TYR A 159 1.80 16.06 -5.89
C TYR A 159 0.69 15.96 -6.94
N LEU A 160 0.26 14.73 -7.22
CA LEU A 160 -0.92 14.46 -8.02
C LEU A 160 -2.20 14.79 -7.24
N THR A 161 -3.29 15.02 -7.95
CA THR A 161 -4.52 15.59 -7.40
C THR A 161 -5.13 14.79 -6.24
N MET A 162 -5.11 13.46 -6.29
CA MET A 162 -5.69 12.64 -5.22
C MET A 162 -4.80 12.56 -3.97
N THR A 163 -3.61 13.15 -3.99
CA THR A 163 -2.79 13.31 -2.79
C THR A 163 -3.26 14.50 -1.93
N TRP A 164 -3.88 15.52 -2.51
CA TRP A 164 -4.26 16.75 -1.80
C TRP A 164 -5.77 17.09 -1.90
N LEU A 165 -6.44 16.78 -2.99
CA LEU A 165 -7.85 17.12 -3.21
C LEU A 165 -8.80 16.64 -2.08
N PRO A 166 -8.64 15.45 -1.50
CA PRO A 166 -9.48 14.97 -0.39
C PRO A 166 -9.34 15.75 0.91
N TYR A 167 -8.41 16.68 1.01
CA TYR A 167 -8.23 17.53 2.20
C TYR A 167 -9.06 18.81 2.16
N ILE A 168 -9.72 19.13 1.04
CA ILE A 168 -10.59 20.30 0.95
C ILE A 168 -11.64 20.35 2.07
N PRO A 169 -12.33 19.25 2.43
CA PRO A 169 -13.26 19.28 3.57
C PRO A 169 -12.60 19.66 4.90
N ALA A 170 -11.35 19.24 5.13
CA ALA A 170 -10.62 19.60 6.36
C ALA A 170 -10.35 21.10 6.41
N GLU A 171 -9.94 21.73 5.30
CA GLU A 171 -9.77 23.19 5.22
C GLU A 171 -11.07 23.94 5.48
N LEU A 172 -12.16 23.54 4.82
CA LEU A 172 -13.48 24.18 4.97
C LEU A 172 -14.04 24.06 6.40
N LEU A 173 -13.69 22.99 7.12
CA LEU A 173 -14.10 22.74 8.50
C LEU A 173 -13.09 23.26 9.52
N HIS A 174 -11.99 23.88 9.08
CA HIS A 174 -10.86 24.28 9.93
C HIS A 174 -10.33 23.13 10.81
N ALA A 175 -10.38 21.91 10.29
CA ALA A 175 -9.91 20.71 10.97
C ALA A 175 -8.46 20.40 10.63
N ASP A 176 -7.76 19.74 11.56
CA ASP A 176 -6.39 19.28 11.31
C ASP A 176 -6.38 18.27 10.15
N TYR A 177 -5.55 18.53 9.14
CA TYR A 177 -5.43 17.74 7.93
C TYR A 177 -5.09 16.26 8.20
N ARG A 178 -4.36 15.98 9.28
CA ARG A 178 -3.95 14.63 9.67
C ARG A 178 -5.12 13.70 9.99
N TRP A 179 -6.31 14.25 10.23
CA TRP A 179 -7.52 13.43 10.39
C TRP A 179 -8.00 12.79 9.10
N VAL A 180 -7.71 13.37 7.93
CA VAL A 180 -8.14 12.80 6.64
C VAL A 180 -7.57 11.40 6.40
N PRO A 181 -6.24 11.15 6.48
CA PRO A 181 -5.68 9.80 6.37
C PRO A 181 -6.16 8.86 7.49
N VAL A 182 -6.35 9.34 8.71
CA VAL A 182 -6.85 8.52 9.83
C VAL A 182 -8.29 8.04 9.57
N ILE A 183 -9.16 8.92 9.10
CA ILE A 183 -10.55 8.57 8.72
C ILE A 183 -10.53 7.58 7.55
N ALA A 184 -9.71 7.82 6.52
CA ALA A 184 -9.61 6.92 5.37
C ALA A 184 -9.15 5.51 5.77
N LEU A 185 -8.14 5.39 6.65
CA LEU A 185 -7.70 4.10 7.20
C LEU A 185 -8.76 3.46 8.08
N THR A 186 -9.51 4.24 8.88
CA THR A 186 -10.63 3.72 9.68
C THR A 186 -11.69 3.08 8.78
N ILE A 187 -12.04 3.72 7.67
CA ILE A 187 -12.96 3.14 6.68
C ILE A 187 -12.42 1.79 6.17
N CYS A 188 -11.13 1.73 5.83
CA CYS A 188 -10.50 0.47 5.39
C CYS A 188 -10.57 -0.63 6.46
N ILE A 189 -10.37 -0.29 7.72
CA ILE A 189 -10.46 -1.23 8.87
C ILE A 189 -11.90 -1.73 9.02
N LEU A 190 -12.90 -0.86 8.92
CA LEU A 190 -14.29 -1.27 8.96
C LEU A 190 -14.65 -2.20 7.79
N VAL A 191 -14.16 -1.90 6.58
CA VAL A 191 -14.28 -2.79 5.41
C VAL A 191 -13.60 -4.13 5.67
N TYR A 192 -12.40 -4.14 6.26
CA TYR A 192 -11.69 -5.36 6.64
C TYR A 192 -12.53 -6.21 7.60
N TYR A 193 -13.05 -5.64 8.68
CA TYR A 193 -13.86 -6.37 9.65
C TYR A 193 -15.15 -6.94 9.03
N ARG A 194 -15.78 -6.20 8.13
CA ARG A 194 -16.90 -6.74 7.34
C ARG A 194 -16.49 -7.98 6.52
N GLN A 195 -15.24 -8.05 6.05
CA GLN A 195 -14.72 -9.23 5.34
C GLN A 195 -14.40 -10.40 6.29
N SER A 196 -14.15 -10.17 7.58
CA SER A 196 -13.82 -11.21 8.53
C SER A 196 -15.05 -11.98 9.06
N ILE A 197 -16.26 -11.46 8.84
CA ILE A 197 -17.53 -12.08 9.31
C ILE A 197 -17.67 -13.55 8.91
N PRO A 198 -17.38 -13.98 7.68
CA PRO A 198 -17.47 -15.38 7.29
C PRO A 198 -16.58 -16.32 8.08
N LEU A 199 -15.40 -15.86 8.55
CA LEU A 199 -14.44 -16.68 9.32
C LEU A 199 -14.94 -17.10 10.70
N LYS A 200 -16.12 -16.63 11.14
CA LYS A 200 -16.70 -17.02 12.45
C LYS A 200 -16.92 -18.51 12.62
N SER A 201 -16.94 -19.28 11.54
CA SER A 201 -17.01 -20.75 11.58
C SER A 201 -15.74 -21.41 12.11
N ASN A 202 -14.60 -20.72 12.04
CA ASN A 202 -13.30 -21.19 12.52
C ASN A 202 -12.74 -20.21 13.56
N PRO A 203 -12.76 -20.54 14.87
CA PRO A 203 -12.32 -19.65 15.92
C PRO A 203 -10.88 -19.15 15.75
N LEU A 204 -9.95 -20.02 15.35
CA LEU A 204 -8.55 -19.64 15.15
C LEU A 204 -8.42 -18.60 14.06
N PHE A 205 -9.05 -18.83 12.89
CA PHE A 205 -8.99 -17.91 11.75
C PHE A 205 -9.70 -16.59 12.06
N PHE A 206 -10.82 -16.68 12.79
CA PHE A 206 -11.52 -15.48 13.24
C PHE A 206 -10.64 -14.60 14.12
N TRP A 207 -10.01 -15.17 15.17
CA TRP A 207 -9.19 -14.40 16.09
C TRP A 207 -7.91 -13.88 15.44
N LEU A 208 -7.26 -14.66 14.57
CA LEU A 208 -6.12 -14.18 13.78
C LEU A 208 -6.52 -12.96 12.92
N ALA A 209 -7.65 -13.04 12.22
CA ALA A 209 -8.15 -11.94 11.40
C ALA A 209 -8.60 -10.75 12.29
N PHE A 210 -9.22 -11.00 13.43
CA PHE A 210 -9.74 -9.97 14.32
C PHE A 210 -8.63 -9.13 14.96
N ILE A 211 -7.59 -9.79 15.47
CA ILE A 211 -6.50 -9.12 16.20
C ILE A 211 -5.55 -8.38 15.26
N ALA A 212 -5.34 -8.88 14.04
CA ALA A 212 -4.31 -8.37 13.13
C ALA A 212 -4.36 -6.85 12.89
N PRO A 213 -5.48 -6.21 12.50
CA PRO A 213 -5.50 -4.77 12.27
C PRO A 213 -5.34 -3.95 13.55
N ILE A 214 -5.85 -4.44 14.70
CA ILE A 214 -5.69 -3.78 15.99
C ILE A 214 -4.23 -3.76 16.39
N LEU A 215 -3.59 -4.93 16.35
CA LEU A 215 -2.17 -5.06 16.66
C LEU A 215 -1.33 -4.19 15.72
N PHE A 216 -1.64 -4.20 14.44
CA PHE A 216 -0.88 -3.43 13.47
C PHE A 216 -1.02 -1.93 13.70
N LEU A 217 -2.22 -1.40 13.93
CA LEU A 217 -2.42 0.01 14.27
C LEU A 217 -1.70 0.39 15.56
N TYR A 218 -1.80 -0.46 16.58
CA TYR A 218 -1.09 -0.22 17.84
C TYR A 218 0.42 -0.13 17.63
N LEU A 219 1.00 -1.08 16.90
CA LEU A 219 2.43 -1.08 16.59
C LEU A 219 2.84 0.16 15.80
N GLN A 220 2.07 0.55 14.78
CA GLN A 220 2.33 1.74 14.00
C GLN A 220 2.27 3.01 14.85
N THR A 221 1.25 3.14 15.70
CA THR A 221 1.12 4.32 16.57
C THR A 221 2.24 4.38 17.62
N ARG A 222 2.67 3.24 18.14
CA ARG A 222 3.69 3.20 19.19
C ARG A 222 5.11 3.40 18.67
N PHE A 223 5.44 2.88 17.48
CA PHE A 223 6.83 2.82 16.98
C PHE A 223 7.07 3.66 15.73
N ASN A 224 6.03 3.99 14.97
CA ASN A 224 6.11 4.74 13.73
C ASN A 224 5.07 5.87 13.68
N ILE A 225 4.90 6.58 14.78
CA ILE A 225 3.88 7.64 14.91
C ILE A 225 4.06 8.75 13.85
N ASP A 226 5.29 8.97 13.40
CA ASP A 226 5.61 9.97 12.39
C ASP A 226 4.93 9.69 11.03
N ASP A 227 4.58 8.43 10.74
CA ASP A 227 3.81 8.08 9.54
C ASP A 227 2.39 8.69 9.55
N PHE A 228 1.79 8.89 10.73
CA PHE A 228 0.50 9.57 10.91
C PHE A 228 0.65 11.06 11.17
N LYS A 229 1.71 11.44 11.84
CA LYS A 229 1.93 12.78 12.35
C LYS A 229 2.50 13.73 11.29
N LEU A 230 3.37 13.23 10.40
CA LEU A 230 4.18 14.03 9.50
C LEU A 230 3.89 13.78 8.01
N THR A 231 3.05 12.81 7.66
CA THR A 231 2.85 12.41 6.27
C THR A 231 1.37 12.28 5.88
N VAL A 232 1.13 12.16 4.57
CA VAL A 232 -0.18 11.89 3.98
C VAL A 232 -0.32 10.45 3.47
N GLU A 233 0.69 9.61 3.70
CA GLU A 233 0.75 8.26 3.14
C GLU A 233 -0.37 7.34 3.65
N GLY A 234 -0.95 7.62 4.79
CA GLY A 234 -2.13 6.90 5.27
C GLY A 234 -3.32 7.00 4.32
N LEU A 235 -3.52 8.16 3.64
CA LEU A 235 -4.57 8.33 2.63
C LEU A 235 -4.27 7.52 1.37
N VAL A 236 -3.04 7.59 0.87
CA VAL A 236 -2.61 6.80 -0.30
C VAL A 236 -2.73 5.31 -0.01
N THR A 237 -2.28 4.88 1.18
CA THR A 237 -2.42 3.49 1.64
C THR A 237 -3.88 3.04 1.67
N ALA A 238 -4.79 3.91 2.10
CA ALA A 238 -6.23 3.60 2.10
C ALA A 238 -6.77 3.33 0.68
N TYR A 239 -6.33 4.06 -0.35
CA TYR A 239 -6.73 3.78 -1.74
C TYR A 239 -6.28 2.39 -2.18
N TYR A 240 -5.05 1.99 -1.89
CA TYR A 240 -4.54 0.65 -2.23
C TYR A 240 -5.22 -0.46 -1.43
N LEU A 241 -5.57 -0.22 -0.17
CA LEU A 241 -6.37 -1.17 0.62
C LEU A 241 -7.77 -1.34 0.04
N LEU A 242 -8.44 -0.24 -0.34
CA LEU A 242 -9.75 -0.30 -0.99
C LEU A 242 -9.67 -0.99 -2.35
N LEU A 243 -8.60 -0.76 -3.14
CA LEU A 243 -8.33 -1.52 -4.36
C LEU A 243 -8.20 -3.02 -4.06
N ALA A 244 -7.44 -3.40 -3.05
CA ALA A 244 -7.26 -4.79 -2.63
C ALA A 244 -8.59 -5.45 -2.23
N PHE A 245 -9.46 -4.73 -1.50
CA PHE A 245 -10.80 -5.21 -1.16
C PHE A 245 -11.72 -5.29 -2.36
N ALA A 246 -11.64 -4.34 -3.30
CA ALA A 246 -12.42 -4.36 -4.54
C ALA A 246 -12.05 -5.55 -5.42
N LEU A 247 -10.75 -5.88 -5.53
CA LEU A 247 -10.24 -7.09 -6.20
C LEU A 247 -10.82 -8.35 -5.56
N GLY A 248 -10.70 -8.49 -4.25
CA GLY A 248 -11.24 -9.66 -3.54
C GLY A 248 -12.75 -9.81 -3.64
N LYS A 249 -13.50 -8.71 -3.82
CA LYS A 249 -14.95 -8.69 -4.04
C LYS A 249 -15.35 -8.84 -5.51
N LYS A 250 -14.41 -8.80 -6.46
CA LYS A 250 -14.65 -8.84 -7.91
C LYS A 250 -15.59 -7.72 -8.38
N LYS A 251 -15.52 -6.55 -7.75
CA LYS A 251 -16.41 -5.42 -8.06
C LYS A 251 -15.74 -4.49 -9.07
N TYR A 252 -15.97 -4.75 -10.35
CA TYR A 252 -15.31 -4.07 -11.46
C TYR A 252 -15.34 -2.53 -11.36
N THR A 253 -16.50 -1.92 -11.12
CA THR A 253 -16.63 -0.46 -11.01
C THR A 253 -15.76 0.11 -9.88
N TRP A 254 -15.72 -0.56 -8.72
CA TRP A 254 -14.88 -0.17 -7.61
C TRP A 254 -13.40 -0.37 -7.93
N ILE A 255 -13.03 -1.41 -8.67
CA ILE A 255 -11.64 -1.62 -9.12
C ILE A 255 -11.21 -0.45 -10.00
N VAL A 256 -12.01 -0.07 -11.00
CA VAL A 256 -11.71 1.06 -11.91
C VAL A 256 -11.58 2.37 -11.13
N LEU A 257 -12.51 2.65 -10.20
CA LEU A 257 -12.46 3.84 -9.36
C LEU A 257 -11.20 3.86 -8.49
N MET A 258 -10.89 2.77 -7.79
CA MET A 258 -9.70 2.73 -6.92
C MET A 258 -8.40 2.78 -7.71
N VAL A 259 -8.34 2.19 -8.91
CA VAL A 259 -7.20 2.35 -9.82
C VAL A 259 -6.99 3.82 -10.19
N LEU A 260 -8.06 4.54 -10.52
CA LEU A 260 -7.99 5.98 -10.81
C LEU A 260 -7.43 6.76 -9.60
N LEU A 261 -7.94 6.51 -8.39
CA LEU A 261 -7.45 7.20 -7.17
C LEU A 261 -5.99 6.89 -6.89
N CYS A 262 -5.57 5.62 -7.04
CA CYS A 262 -4.18 5.22 -6.89
C CYS A 262 -3.28 5.90 -7.92
N LEU A 263 -3.67 5.94 -9.21
CA LEU A 263 -2.89 6.57 -10.29
C LEU A 263 -2.74 8.08 -10.09
N LEU A 264 -3.80 8.73 -9.61
CA LEU A 264 -3.78 10.17 -9.29
C LEU A 264 -3.14 10.49 -7.94
N SER A 265 -2.60 9.50 -7.24
CA SER A 265 -1.83 9.69 -6.00
C SER A 265 -0.37 9.25 -6.12
N ARG A 266 -0.08 8.15 -6.82
CA ARG A 266 1.28 7.57 -6.94
C ARG A 266 1.50 6.84 -8.26
N PHE A 267 2.68 7.00 -8.86
CA PHE A 267 3.06 6.30 -10.10
C PHE A 267 3.37 4.81 -9.92
N SER A 268 3.53 4.34 -8.69
CA SER A 268 3.91 2.95 -8.39
C SER A 268 2.94 1.91 -8.96
N LEU A 269 1.68 2.27 -9.18
CA LEU A 269 0.67 1.37 -9.75
C LEU A 269 0.85 1.11 -11.25
N LEU A 270 1.49 2.03 -12.00
CA LEU A 270 1.59 1.96 -13.46
C LEU A 270 2.14 0.64 -13.97
N PHE A 271 3.19 0.15 -13.33
CA PHE A 271 3.85 -1.09 -13.75
C PHE A 271 3.03 -2.35 -13.49
N TRP A 272 2.08 -2.31 -12.57
CA TRP A 272 1.18 -3.42 -12.30
C TRP A 272 -0.04 -3.45 -13.25
N LEU A 273 -0.38 -2.34 -13.89
CA LEU A 273 -1.55 -2.25 -14.78
C LEU A 273 -1.60 -3.29 -15.91
N PRO A 274 -0.48 -3.65 -16.60
CA PRO A 274 -0.51 -4.67 -17.63
C PRO A 274 -1.07 -6.00 -17.13
N LEU A 275 -0.74 -6.39 -15.90
CA LEU A 275 -1.31 -7.59 -15.29
C LEU A 275 -2.81 -7.42 -14.98
N LEU A 276 -3.22 -6.28 -14.46
CA LEU A 276 -4.64 -6.02 -14.22
C LEU A 276 -5.45 -6.08 -15.51
N VAL A 277 -4.95 -5.47 -16.59
CA VAL A 277 -5.56 -5.54 -17.93
C VAL A 277 -5.73 -7.01 -18.37
N LEU A 278 -4.68 -7.81 -18.22
CA LEU A 278 -4.73 -9.24 -18.55
C LEU A 278 -5.77 -9.99 -17.71
N VAL A 279 -5.87 -9.70 -16.41
CA VAL A 279 -6.87 -10.30 -15.51
C VAL A 279 -8.29 -9.88 -15.90
N VAL A 280 -8.54 -8.58 -16.13
CA VAL A 280 -9.85 -8.08 -16.57
C VAL A 280 -10.27 -8.72 -17.90
N TRP A 281 -9.35 -8.82 -18.85
CA TRP A 281 -9.61 -9.49 -20.13
C TRP A 281 -10.03 -10.95 -19.94
N GLN A 282 -9.33 -11.69 -19.09
CA GLN A 282 -9.62 -13.12 -18.86
C GLN A 282 -10.87 -13.37 -18.01
N GLU A 283 -11.13 -12.52 -17.01
CA GLU A 283 -12.25 -12.71 -16.07
C GLU A 283 -13.59 -12.14 -16.61
N TYR A 284 -13.53 -11.12 -17.46
CA TYR A 284 -14.72 -10.51 -18.09
C TYR A 284 -14.64 -10.60 -19.62
N SER A 285 -14.07 -9.57 -20.26
CA SER A 285 -13.84 -9.52 -21.72
C SER A 285 -13.00 -8.29 -22.07
N ILE A 286 -12.52 -8.24 -23.32
CA ILE A 286 -11.79 -7.09 -23.86
C ILE A 286 -12.64 -5.80 -23.85
N ARG A 287 -13.98 -5.90 -23.95
CA ARG A 287 -14.88 -4.73 -23.87
C ARG A 287 -14.80 -4.04 -22.52
N TYR A 288 -14.67 -4.80 -21.43
CA TYR A 288 -14.50 -4.24 -20.09
C TYR A 288 -13.13 -3.58 -19.94
N VAL A 289 -12.09 -4.09 -20.56
CA VAL A 289 -10.77 -3.42 -20.59
C VAL A 289 -10.91 -2.04 -21.21
N TYR A 290 -11.51 -1.92 -22.41
CA TYR A 290 -11.71 -0.62 -23.06
C TYR A 290 -12.56 0.34 -22.22
N LYS A 291 -13.68 -0.14 -21.64
CA LYS A 291 -14.51 0.67 -20.74
C LYS A 291 -13.74 1.18 -19.52
N GLY A 292 -12.88 0.33 -18.95
CA GLY A 292 -12.04 0.72 -17.82
C GLY A 292 -11.00 1.77 -18.19
N ILE A 293 -10.28 1.55 -19.30
CA ILE A 293 -9.29 2.52 -19.80
C ILE A 293 -9.96 3.87 -20.08
N LEU A 294 -11.11 3.86 -20.78
CA LEU A 294 -11.84 5.10 -21.09
C LEU A 294 -12.30 5.82 -19.81
N ALA A 295 -12.85 5.09 -18.84
CA ALA A 295 -13.28 5.66 -17.57
C ALA A 295 -12.12 6.26 -16.76
N ILE A 296 -10.97 5.57 -16.72
CA ILE A 296 -9.76 6.07 -16.06
C ILE A 296 -9.23 7.31 -16.80
N ALA A 297 -9.16 7.27 -18.12
CA ALA A 297 -8.70 8.42 -18.93
C ALA A 297 -9.61 9.64 -18.74
N ALA A 298 -10.92 9.44 -18.78
CA ALA A 298 -11.90 10.51 -18.52
C ALA A 298 -11.75 11.08 -17.09
N GLY A 299 -11.58 10.22 -16.09
CA GLY A 299 -11.33 10.65 -14.72
C GLY A 299 -10.00 11.41 -14.56
N MET A 300 -8.95 10.98 -15.25
CA MET A 300 -7.65 11.70 -15.25
C MET A 300 -7.78 13.08 -15.90
N VAL A 301 -8.49 13.18 -17.03
CA VAL A 301 -8.74 14.47 -17.69
C VAL A 301 -9.57 15.38 -16.78
N LEU A 302 -10.61 14.86 -16.15
CA LEU A 302 -11.49 15.63 -15.26
C LEU A 302 -10.77 16.11 -14.00
N LEU A 303 -9.94 15.28 -13.38
CA LEU A 303 -9.37 15.55 -12.05
C LEU A 303 -7.96 16.17 -12.11
N TYR A 304 -7.21 15.95 -13.18
CA TYR A 304 -5.86 16.48 -13.36
C TYR A 304 -5.71 17.33 -14.62
N GLY A 305 -6.32 16.91 -15.73
CA GLY A 305 -6.21 17.60 -17.03
C GLY A 305 -6.71 19.03 -16.99
N ILE A 306 -7.69 19.35 -16.15
CA ILE A 306 -8.18 20.73 -15.97
C ILE A 306 -7.08 21.70 -15.52
N PHE A 307 -6.11 21.23 -14.74
CA PHE A 307 -4.97 22.03 -14.29
C PHE A 307 -3.92 22.16 -15.42
N MET A 308 -3.75 21.12 -16.24
CA MET A 308 -2.83 21.15 -17.38
C MET A 308 -3.28 22.11 -18.48
N ILE A 309 -4.56 22.50 -18.55
CA ILE A 309 -5.03 23.54 -19.47
C ILE A 309 -4.39 24.89 -19.14
N LYS A 310 -4.18 25.19 -17.83
CA LYS A 310 -3.56 26.44 -17.39
C LYS A 310 -2.04 26.41 -17.48
N ASP A 311 -1.41 25.26 -17.18
CA ASP A 311 0.02 25.05 -17.33
C ASP A 311 0.29 23.62 -17.85
N PRO A 312 0.52 23.46 -19.17
CA PRO A 312 0.81 22.16 -19.77
C PRO A 312 2.11 21.50 -19.24
N ASN A 313 2.99 22.30 -18.65
CA ASN A 313 4.29 21.83 -18.19
C ASN A 313 4.30 21.32 -16.74
N ILE A 314 3.17 21.36 -16.02
CA ILE A 314 3.08 20.94 -14.61
C ILE A 314 3.82 19.62 -14.39
N PHE A 315 3.50 18.60 -15.20
CA PHE A 315 4.09 17.28 -15.06
C PHE A 315 5.60 17.26 -15.34
N ILE A 316 6.03 17.94 -16.39
CA ILE A 316 7.45 18.02 -16.79
C ILE A 316 8.26 18.76 -15.72
N ASN A 317 7.72 19.88 -15.22
CA ASN A 317 8.35 20.66 -14.16
C ASN A 317 8.45 19.86 -12.86
N ALA A 318 7.40 19.13 -12.48
CA ALA A 318 7.41 18.24 -11.31
C ALA A 318 8.49 17.15 -11.44
N VAL A 319 8.62 16.50 -12.61
CA VAL A 319 9.64 15.46 -12.84
C VAL A 319 11.06 16.04 -12.79
N ARG A 320 11.27 17.22 -13.37
CA ARG A 320 12.58 17.91 -13.33
C ARG A 320 12.95 18.26 -11.90
N TYR A 321 12.02 18.88 -11.17
CA TYR A 321 12.25 19.25 -9.78
C TYR A 321 12.54 18.01 -8.90
N TYR A 322 11.75 16.94 -9.05
CA TYR A 322 12.00 15.70 -8.32
C TYR A 322 13.39 15.12 -8.62
N SER A 323 13.85 15.25 -9.84
CA SER A 323 15.21 14.79 -10.22
C SER A 323 16.31 15.60 -9.55
N SER A 324 16.17 16.93 -9.46
CA SER A 324 17.14 17.78 -8.75
C SER A 324 17.06 17.59 -7.23
N ALA A 325 15.85 17.49 -6.66
CA ALA A 325 15.65 17.18 -5.25
C ALA A 325 16.27 15.83 -4.85
N THR A 326 16.23 14.83 -5.74
CA THR A 326 16.88 13.53 -5.49
C THR A 326 18.38 13.68 -5.30
N VAL A 327 19.06 14.54 -6.07
CA VAL A 327 20.51 14.78 -5.89
C VAL A 327 20.77 15.42 -4.51
N GLY A 328 19.93 16.37 -4.10
CA GLY A 328 20.00 16.97 -2.76
C GLY A 328 19.86 15.93 -1.65
N GLU A 329 18.90 15.00 -1.77
CA GLU A 329 18.68 13.91 -0.81
C GLU A 329 19.81 12.87 -0.77
N TRP A 330 20.58 12.76 -1.86
CA TRP A 330 21.78 11.92 -1.92
C TRP A 330 23.05 12.65 -1.47
N THR A 331 22.96 13.94 -1.16
CA THR A 331 24.06 14.71 -0.60
C THR A 331 24.07 14.58 0.91
N ILE A 332 25.23 14.35 1.50
CA ILE A 332 25.36 14.32 2.97
C ILE A 332 25.23 15.75 3.49
N ALA A 333 24.23 15.99 4.31
CA ALA A 333 24.02 17.29 4.94
C ALA A 333 25.19 17.67 5.88
N ASP A 334 25.53 18.96 5.96
CA ASP A 334 26.69 19.41 6.73
C ASP A 334 26.59 19.06 8.23
N TRP A 335 25.41 19.20 8.82
CA TRP A 335 25.17 18.80 10.22
C TRP A 335 25.44 17.30 10.44
N LEU A 336 25.21 16.46 9.42
CA LEU A 336 25.46 15.02 9.52
C LEU A 336 26.94 14.71 9.36
N LYS A 337 27.67 15.44 8.50
CA LYS A 337 29.14 15.35 8.37
C LYS A 337 29.82 15.75 9.68
N GLU A 338 29.36 16.82 10.33
CA GLU A 338 29.86 17.27 11.64
C GLU A 338 29.69 16.20 12.73
N GLN A 339 28.66 15.36 12.62
CA GLN A 339 28.45 14.21 13.52
C GLN A 339 29.16 12.93 13.08
N GLY A 340 30.03 12.99 12.06
CA GLY A 340 30.75 11.84 11.53
C GLY A 340 29.91 10.90 10.66
N GLY A 341 28.76 11.36 10.16
CA GLY A 341 27.88 10.59 9.28
C GLY A 341 28.52 10.34 7.90
N GLN A 342 28.52 9.10 7.47
CA GLN A 342 29.15 8.67 6.21
C GLN A 342 28.16 8.55 5.04
N HIS A 343 26.85 8.55 5.32
CA HIS A 343 25.79 8.35 4.32
C HIS A 343 24.72 9.44 4.42
N PRO A 344 24.04 9.77 3.30
CA PRO A 344 22.89 10.66 3.32
C PRO A 344 21.77 10.12 4.23
N PHE A 345 21.08 11.02 4.92
CA PHE A 345 20.06 10.67 5.91
C PHE A 345 18.93 9.79 5.34
N SER A 346 18.42 10.15 4.19
CA SER A 346 17.34 9.41 3.50
C SER A 346 17.75 8.02 3.03
N LEU A 347 19.03 7.82 2.70
CA LEU A 347 19.55 6.52 2.27
C LEU A 347 19.88 5.60 3.45
N SER A 348 20.40 6.17 4.54
CA SER A 348 20.83 5.39 5.71
C SER A 348 19.68 4.84 6.57
N ARG A 349 18.50 5.47 6.50
CA ARG A 349 17.30 5.07 7.26
C ARG A 349 16.22 4.41 6.44
N GLY A 350 16.43 4.30 5.15
CA GLY A 350 15.48 3.69 4.23
C GLY A 350 15.62 2.17 4.16
N THR A 351 14.61 1.55 3.58
CA THR A 351 14.60 0.11 3.27
C THR A 351 14.80 -0.15 1.78
N GLY A 352 15.26 0.86 1.03
CA GLY A 352 15.51 0.77 -0.41
C GLY A 352 16.96 0.42 -0.76
N TRP A 353 17.14 -0.14 -1.94
CA TRP A 353 18.45 -0.53 -2.47
C TRP A 353 19.31 0.67 -2.93
N ALA A 354 18.82 1.91 -2.84
CA ALA A 354 19.52 3.12 -3.28
C ALA A 354 20.90 3.26 -2.63
N ILE A 355 21.05 2.85 -1.36
CA ILE A 355 22.33 2.87 -0.64
C ILE A 355 23.42 2.03 -1.32
N TRP A 356 23.06 0.88 -1.90
CA TRP A 356 24.02 0.03 -2.62
C TRP A 356 24.56 0.73 -3.86
N PHE A 357 23.72 1.50 -4.55
CA PHE A 357 24.15 2.30 -5.71
C PHE A 357 25.00 3.49 -5.28
N TYR A 358 24.72 4.06 -4.11
CA TYR A 358 25.51 5.13 -3.54
C TYR A 358 26.93 4.69 -3.22
N ASP A 359 27.09 3.56 -2.55
CA ASP A 359 28.38 3.09 -2.02
C ASP A 359 29.23 2.33 -3.04
N TYR A 360 28.62 1.54 -3.92
CA TYR A 360 29.36 0.58 -4.76
C TYR A 360 29.45 0.96 -6.24
N LEU A 361 28.81 2.04 -6.68
CA LEU A 361 29.02 2.54 -8.04
C LEU A 361 30.03 3.69 -8.04
N ASP A 362 30.86 3.72 -9.08
CA ASP A 362 31.71 4.87 -9.39
C ASP A 362 30.92 5.94 -10.15
N GLY A 363 31.38 7.19 -10.13
CA GLY A 363 30.82 8.31 -10.86
C GLY A 363 30.13 9.36 -9.98
N THR A 364 29.50 10.34 -10.63
CA THR A 364 28.77 11.43 -9.98
C THR A 364 27.46 10.95 -9.37
N LEU A 365 26.85 11.71 -8.44
CA LEU A 365 25.55 11.36 -7.87
C LEU A 365 24.47 11.23 -8.93
N GLU A 366 24.48 12.11 -9.94
CA GLU A 366 23.53 12.10 -11.05
C GLU A 366 23.65 10.80 -11.86
N GLU A 367 24.88 10.34 -12.14
CA GLU A 367 25.13 9.08 -12.84
C GLU A 367 24.62 7.88 -12.06
N LYS A 368 24.93 7.81 -10.76
CA LYS A 368 24.46 6.75 -9.85
C LYS A 368 22.92 6.70 -9.79
N ILE A 369 22.27 7.85 -9.64
CA ILE A 369 20.81 7.99 -9.63
C ILE A 369 20.22 7.57 -10.99
N ALA A 370 20.84 7.96 -12.11
CA ALA A 370 20.38 7.58 -13.44
C ALA A 370 20.48 6.06 -13.66
N ILE A 371 21.52 5.42 -13.17
CA ILE A 371 21.67 3.96 -13.22
C ILE A 371 20.59 3.30 -12.37
N LEU A 372 20.35 3.76 -11.13
CA LEU A 372 19.29 3.23 -10.27
C LEU A 372 17.90 3.35 -10.93
N LYS A 373 17.58 4.50 -11.56
CA LYS A 373 16.33 4.68 -12.31
C LYS A 373 16.16 3.65 -13.43
N LYS A 374 17.24 3.40 -14.20
CA LYS A 374 17.23 2.38 -15.26
C LYS A 374 17.04 0.97 -14.68
N VAL A 375 17.75 0.65 -13.62
CA VAL A 375 17.64 -0.66 -12.94
C VAL A 375 16.23 -0.84 -12.36
N GLN A 376 15.66 0.19 -11.72
CA GLN A 376 14.27 0.16 -11.25
C GLN A 376 13.31 -0.16 -12.40
N LEU A 377 13.40 0.58 -13.50
CA LEU A 377 12.55 0.37 -14.67
C LEU A 377 12.64 -1.07 -15.20
N ILE A 378 13.86 -1.59 -15.34
CA ILE A 378 14.11 -2.95 -15.83
C ILE A 378 13.53 -3.99 -14.88
N ILE A 379 13.85 -3.91 -13.58
CA ILE A 379 13.44 -4.91 -12.59
C ILE A 379 11.92 -4.91 -12.39
N VAL A 380 11.30 -3.73 -12.31
CA VAL A 380 9.84 -3.63 -12.14
C VAL A 380 9.11 -4.13 -13.39
N SER A 381 9.60 -3.79 -14.60
CA SER A 381 9.04 -4.30 -15.85
C SER A 381 9.22 -5.81 -15.98
N ALA A 382 10.40 -6.34 -15.68
CA ALA A 382 10.66 -7.78 -15.68
C ALA A 382 9.76 -8.52 -14.68
N THR A 383 9.58 -7.97 -13.48
CA THR A 383 8.66 -8.52 -12.46
C THR A 383 7.24 -8.59 -13.01
N THR A 384 6.76 -7.52 -13.64
CA THR A 384 5.44 -7.50 -14.26
C THR A 384 5.29 -8.54 -15.36
N LEU A 385 6.28 -8.65 -16.24
CA LEU A 385 6.28 -9.66 -17.32
C LEU A 385 6.26 -11.10 -16.77
N VAL A 386 7.08 -11.38 -15.74
CA VAL A 386 7.08 -12.69 -15.08
C VAL A 386 5.73 -12.98 -14.43
N LEU A 387 5.12 -12.01 -13.75
CA LEU A 387 3.80 -12.18 -13.15
C LEU A 387 2.71 -12.36 -14.21
N CYS A 388 2.75 -11.63 -15.32
CA CYS A 388 1.83 -11.80 -16.45
C CYS A 388 1.97 -13.20 -17.08
N TRP A 389 3.19 -13.63 -17.36
CA TRP A 389 3.48 -14.95 -17.91
C TRP A 389 3.03 -16.06 -16.97
N HIS A 390 3.35 -15.96 -15.68
CA HIS A 390 2.94 -16.93 -14.67
C HIS A 390 1.41 -16.99 -14.54
N TYR A 391 0.72 -15.84 -14.52
CA TYR A 391 -0.74 -15.79 -14.54
C TYR A 391 -1.31 -16.44 -15.80
N TRP A 392 -0.79 -16.09 -16.99
CA TRP A 392 -1.25 -16.64 -18.25
C TRP A 392 -1.16 -18.16 -18.29
N ARG A 393 -0.05 -18.71 -17.81
CA ARG A 393 0.15 -20.17 -17.75
C ARG A 393 -0.81 -20.87 -16.78
N HIS A 394 -1.21 -20.20 -15.70
CA HIS A 394 -2.03 -20.79 -14.64
C HIS A 394 -3.46 -20.25 -14.57
N ARG A 395 -3.89 -19.42 -15.53
CA ARG A 395 -5.17 -18.69 -15.48
C ARG A 395 -6.40 -19.59 -15.34
N MET A 396 -6.34 -20.82 -15.88
CA MET A 396 -7.41 -21.81 -15.77
C MET A 396 -7.47 -22.47 -14.39
N HIS A 397 -6.42 -22.30 -13.59
CA HIS A 397 -6.23 -22.99 -12.30
C HIS A 397 -6.07 -21.98 -11.15
N THR A 398 -6.59 -20.76 -11.29
CA THR A 398 -6.52 -19.75 -10.25
C THR A 398 -7.65 -18.74 -10.35
N ASN A 399 -7.91 -18.05 -9.24
CA ASN A 399 -8.78 -16.88 -9.23
C ASN A 399 -7.97 -15.65 -9.65
N GLY A 400 -8.25 -15.10 -10.83
CA GLY A 400 -7.50 -13.97 -11.38
C GLY A 400 -7.47 -12.75 -10.48
N TRP A 401 -8.56 -12.44 -9.79
CA TRP A 401 -8.65 -11.28 -8.91
C TRP A 401 -7.78 -11.41 -7.66
N LEU A 402 -7.74 -12.59 -7.04
CA LEU A 402 -6.86 -12.87 -5.92
C LEU A 402 -5.40 -12.99 -6.36
N TYR A 403 -5.17 -13.49 -7.59
CA TYR A 403 -3.84 -13.45 -8.18
C TYR A 403 -3.38 -12.00 -8.39
N ALA A 404 -4.26 -11.12 -8.89
CA ALA A 404 -3.98 -9.69 -9.02
C ALA A 404 -3.64 -9.03 -7.67
N LEU A 405 -4.31 -9.42 -6.59
CA LEU A 405 -3.99 -8.94 -5.22
C LEU A 405 -2.57 -9.34 -4.79
N GLY A 406 -2.22 -10.62 -4.91
CA GLY A 406 -0.86 -11.09 -4.54
C GLY A 406 0.23 -10.46 -5.40
N SER A 407 -0.04 -10.27 -6.70
CA SER A 407 0.89 -9.61 -7.62
C SER A 407 1.03 -8.11 -7.34
N LEU A 408 -0.04 -7.43 -6.90
CA LEU A 408 0.02 -6.02 -6.47
C LEU A 408 1.03 -5.85 -5.33
N LYS A 409 0.98 -6.72 -4.32
CA LYS A 409 1.96 -6.71 -3.22
C LYS A 409 3.38 -6.86 -3.74
N ILE A 410 3.65 -7.86 -4.58
CA ILE A 410 5.01 -8.10 -5.12
C ILE A 410 5.48 -6.89 -5.93
N SER A 411 4.64 -6.38 -6.84
CA SER A 411 4.98 -5.23 -7.69
C SER A 411 5.32 -3.99 -6.88
N LEU A 412 4.58 -3.71 -5.81
CA LEU A 412 4.84 -2.57 -4.94
C LEU A 412 6.12 -2.76 -4.11
N VAL A 413 6.34 -3.95 -3.56
CA VAL A 413 7.59 -4.23 -2.84
C VAL A 413 8.79 -4.01 -3.74
N VAL A 414 8.77 -4.54 -4.97
CA VAL A 414 9.86 -4.37 -5.93
C VAL A 414 10.01 -2.91 -6.36
N PHE A 415 8.91 -2.20 -6.61
CA PHE A 415 8.95 -0.78 -6.98
C PHE A 415 9.62 0.07 -5.89
N TYR A 416 9.19 -0.09 -4.64
CA TYR A 416 9.73 0.69 -3.52
C TYR A 416 11.13 0.23 -3.10
N ALA A 417 11.49 -1.04 -3.31
CA ALA A 417 12.84 -1.51 -3.08
C ALA A 417 13.90 -0.73 -3.89
N PHE A 418 13.57 -0.35 -5.13
CA PHE A 418 14.48 0.39 -6.03
C PHE A 418 14.10 1.86 -6.21
N ILE A 419 13.33 2.46 -5.30
CA ILE A 419 13.01 3.89 -5.37
C ILE A 419 14.26 4.73 -5.08
N GLN A 420 14.35 5.89 -5.75
CA GLN A 420 15.56 6.74 -5.64
C GLN A 420 15.70 7.39 -4.28
N ILE A 421 14.59 7.79 -3.65
CA ILE A 421 14.56 8.35 -2.29
C ILE A 421 13.73 7.39 -1.43
N PRO A 422 14.36 6.49 -0.67
CA PRO A 422 13.68 5.45 0.08
C PRO A 422 13.16 5.96 1.43
N TYR A 423 12.34 7.02 1.43
CA TYR A 423 11.70 7.48 2.65
C TYR A 423 10.93 6.37 3.35
N ALA A 424 11.16 6.22 4.63
CA ALA A 424 10.59 5.14 5.43
C ALA A 424 9.07 5.04 5.34
N TYR A 425 8.36 6.16 5.33
CA TYR A 425 6.89 6.21 5.28
C TYR A 425 6.30 5.66 3.97
N LEU A 426 7.06 5.61 2.86
CA LEU A 426 6.57 5.04 1.60
C LEU A 426 6.31 3.53 1.69
N TYR A 427 7.00 2.85 2.60
CA TYR A 427 6.89 1.40 2.80
C TYR A 427 5.67 0.99 3.62
N ILE A 428 4.97 1.93 4.26
CA ILE A 428 3.69 1.68 4.93
C ILE A 428 2.67 1.05 3.96
N LEU A 429 2.65 1.53 2.71
CA LEU A 429 1.71 1.09 1.69
C LEU A 429 1.83 -0.41 1.38
N PRO A 430 2.97 -0.97 0.94
CA PRO A 430 3.09 -2.41 0.73
C PRO A 430 2.88 -3.21 2.02
N VAL A 431 3.26 -2.72 3.19
CA VAL A 431 3.10 -3.44 4.47
C VAL A 431 1.62 -3.55 4.87
N PHE A 432 0.80 -2.51 4.69
CA PHE A 432 -0.64 -2.57 4.97
C PHE A 432 -1.39 -3.56 4.07
N LEU A 433 -0.90 -3.88 2.88
CA LEU A 433 -1.50 -4.92 2.02
C LEU A 433 -1.45 -6.32 2.65
N ASN A 434 -0.66 -6.53 3.69
CA ASN A 434 -0.71 -7.77 4.46
C ASN A 434 -2.09 -8.03 5.07
N LEU A 435 -2.84 -6.98 5.42
CA LEU A 435 -4.19 -7.12 5.99
C LEU A 435 -5.19 -7.77 5.01
N PRO A 436 -5.44 -7.21 3.80
CA PRO A 436 -6.32 -7.89 2.84
C PRO A 436 -5.79 -9.25 2.40
N MET A 437 -4.47 -9.44 2.30
CA MET A 437 -3.90 -10.74 1.97
C MET A 437 -4.16 -11.76 3.08
N LEU A 438 -4.01 -11.39 4.33
CA LEU A 438 -4.33 -12.23 5.47
C LEU A 438 -5.80 -12.69 5.43
N ILE A 439 -6.74 -11.75 5.33
CA ILE A 439 -8.17 -12.09 5.35
C ILE A 439 -8.56 -13.01 4.18
N TYR A 440 -8.06 -12.75 2.96
CA TYR A 440 -8.36 -13.61 1.80
C TYR A 440 -7.61 -14.94 1.86
N GLY A 441 -6.38 -14.97 2.36
CA GLY A 441 -5.64 -16.20 2.61
C GLY A 441 -6.38 -17.12 3.59
N LEU A 442 -6.84 -16.58 4.72
CA LEU A 442 -7.64 -17.31 5.71
C LEU A 442 -8.97 -17.80 5.13
N LYS A 443 -9.66 -17.01 4.30
CA LYS A 443 -10.89 -17.43 3.61
C LYS A 443 -10.66 -18.59 2.65
N ILE A 444 -9.56 -18.57 1.90
CA ILE A 444 -9.20 -19.70 1.02
C ILE A 444 -8.95 -20.95 1.85
N LEU A 445 -8.15 -20.83 2.92
CA LEU A 445 -7.86 -21.93 3.83
C LEU A 445 -9.14 -22.46 4.52
N ASN A 446 -10.11 -21.59 4.83
CA ASN A 446 -11.41 -21.97 5.41
C ASN A 446 -12.40 -22.58 4.36
N GLY A 447 -11.99 -22.68 3.09
CA GLY A 447 -12.84 -23.23 2.02
C GLY A 447 -14.01 -22.32 1.59
N GLU A 448 -14.02 -21.05 2.02
CA GLU A 448 -15.11 -20.09 1.71
C GLU A 448 -15.02 -19.51 0.30
N LEU A 449 -13.83 -19.43 -0.26
CA LEU A 449 -13.57 -19.00 -1.63
C LEU A 449 -13.33 -20.24 -2.47
N GLN A 450 -14.41 -20.93 -2.86
CA GLN A 450 -14.32 -22.08 -3.78
C GLN A 450 -13.83 -21.65 -5.16
N PRO A 451 -13.10 -22.52 -5.88
CA PRO A 451 -12.85 -22.32 -7.28
C PRO A 451 -14.20 -22.14 -7.99
N VAL A 452 -14.29 -21.14 -8.85
CA VAL A 452 -15.37 -21.09 -9.84
C VAL A 452 -15.31 -22.44 -10.57
N SER A 453 -16.36 -23.27 -10.38
CA SER A 453 -16.45 -24.54 -11.08
C SER A 453 -16.15 -24.31 -12.57
N ALA A 454 -15.57 -25.28 -13.23
CA ALA A 454 -15.02 -25.22 -14.60
C ALA A 454 -16.02 -24.86 -15.71
N THR A 455 -17.11 -24.22 -15.42
CA THR A 455 -18.03 -23.59 -16.36
C THR A 455 -17.64 -22.12 -16.57
N LYS A 456 -16.37 -21.86 -16.99
CA LYS A 456 -16.15 -20.65 -17.78
C LYS A 456 -16.90 -20.91 -19.10
N PRO A 457 -17.85 -20.03 -19.47
CA PRO A 457 -18.52 -20.21 -20.77
C PRO A 457 -17.42 -20.24 -21.82
N ALA A 458 -17.46 -21.28 -22.67
CA ALA A 458 -16.65 -21.32 -23.87
C ALA A 458 -16.90 -19.97 -24.57
N HIS A 459 -15.89 -19.10 -24.60
CA HIS A 459 -15.96 -17.88 -25.39
C HIS A 459 -16.18 -18.36 -26.84
N HIS A 460 -17.39 -18.15 -27.33
CA HIS A 460 -17.69 -18.26 -28.74
C HIS A 460 -16.60 -17.45 -29.49
N GLN A 461 -15.93 -18.14 -30.36
CA GLN A 461 -14.98 -17.67 -31.35
C GLN A 461 -15.49 -16.48 -32.15
#